data_77a0d1d9bae99616a23f6fda41b2baa7
#
_entry.id   77a0d1d9bae99616a23f6fda41b2baa7
#
_cell.length_a   1.000
_cell.length_b   1.000
_cell.length_c   1.000
_cell.angle_alpha   90.00
_cell.angle_beta   90.00
_cell.angle_gamma   90.00
#
_symmetry.space_group_name_H-M   'P 1'
#
loop_
_entity.id
_entity.type
_entity.pdbx_description
1 polymer ?
#
loop_
_entity_poly.entity_id
_entity_poly.type
_entity_poly.pdbx_seq_one_letter_code
_entity_poly.pdbx_strand_id
1 'polypeptide(L)'
;MDPRPILLVTQYDGGRFAGWQRQPVARTVQGEMEAVLTRLNGAHVSAVGAGRTDAGVHAHGQGVGVRLPDKWTPERLRRAMNALLPDDIWVASAHRMVEAFHPRRSAIERRYGYLVGTDEEARSPFRRRYEWAVRHPLDETALHGEAGSLVGEHTFRAFAVAHTAPIDDHHRCIIHRAAWVKRDGGWVFEVAANRFLHHMVRFLVGTMIDVAQGRRPRGTIARLLVAPDNAETSAPAPAQGLSLRQVVYPASCYAVDA
;
A
#
# COMPACT_ATOMS: atom_id res chain seq x y z
N MET A 1 -1.57 34.35 5.68
CA MET A 1 -1.36 33.25 6.64
C MET A 1 -0.72 32.10 5.89
N ASP A 2 0.37 31.58 6.41
CA ASP A 2 1.13 30.50 5.78
C ASP A 2 0.30 29.20 5.74
N PRO A 3 0.38 28.42 4.64
CA PRO A 3 -0.32 27.17 4.52
C PRO A 3 0.14 26.15 5.57
N ARG A 4 -0.79 25.58 6.33
CA ARG A 4 -0.50 24.59 7.39
C ARG A 4 -0.68 23.15 6.91
N PRO A 5 0.09 22.19 7.43
CA PRO A 5 -0.01 20.80 7.03
C PRO A 5 -1.26 20.12 7.61
N ILE A 6 -1.96 19.40 6.73
CA ILE A 6 -3.09 18.52 7.07
C ILE A 6 -2.78 17.13 6.51
N LEU A 7 -2.97 16.10 7.32
CA LEU A 7 -2.98 14.70 6.90
C LEU A 7 -4.41 14.30 6.59
N LEU A 8 -4.65 13.76 5.40
CA LEU A 8 -5.88 13.09 5.00
C LEU A 8 -5.63 11.58 5.02
N VAL A 9 -6.43 10.82 5.76
CA VAL A 9 -6.45 9.36 5.69
C VAL A 9 -7.45 8.96 4.61
N THR A 10 -6.95 8.44 3.51
CA THR A 10 -7.73 8.26 2.28
C THR A 10 -7.91 6.79 1.95
N GLN A 11 -9.14 6.41 1.60
CA GLN A 11 -9.51 5.10 1.08
C GLN A 11 -9.76 5.20 -0.42
N TYR A 12 -9.44 4.15 -1.19
CA TYR A 12 -9.81 4.08 -2.60
C TYR A 12 -9.89 2.65 -3.13
N ASP A 13 -10.84 2.43 -4.04
CA ASP A 13 -10.86 1.26 -4.92
C ASP A 13 -9.90 1.51 -6.09
N GLY A 14 -8.75 0.84 -6.08
CA GLY A 14 -7.70 1.01 -7.08
C GLY A 14 -8.04 0.49 -8.48
N GLY A 15 -9.12 -0.27 -8.63
CA GLY A 15 -9.44 -1.02 -9.84
C GLY A 15 -9.58 -0.20 -11.12
N ARG A 16 -9.89 1.10 -11.01
CA ARG A 16 -10.02 2.03 -12.14
C ARG A 16 -8.88 3.05 -12.24
N PHE A 17 -7.84 2.91 -11.43
CA PHE A 17 -6.72 3.85 -11.40
C PHE A 17 -5.44 3.21 -11.96
N ALA A 18 -4.68 4.01 -12.69
CA ALA A 18 -3.30 3.68 -13.10
C ALA A 18 -2.29 3.83 -11.94
N GLY A 19 -2.77 3.64 -10.69
CA GLY A 19 -2.02 3.77 -9.47
C GLY A 19 -2.19 5.13 -8.77
N TRP A 20 -1.38 5.33 -7.74
CA TRP A 20 -1.39 6.56 -6.96
C TRP A 20 -0.87 7.77 -7.73
N GLN A 21 0.36 7.66 -8.29
CA GLN A 21 1.13 8.79 -8.81
C GLN A 21 0.49 9.41 -10.05
N ARG A 22 0.32 10.74 -10.06
CA ARG A 22 -0.18 11.49 -11.22
C ARG A 22 0.66 11.21 -12.47
N GLN A 23 -0.04 10.99 -13.58
CA GLN A 23 0.51 10.74 -14.91
C GLN A 23 -0.17 11.67 -15.94
N PRO A 24 0.47 11.98 -17.06
CA PRO A 24 -0.08 12.96 -18.02
C PRO A 24 -1.43 12.57 -18.62
N VAL A 25 -1.67 11.29 -18.90
CA VAL A 25 -2.82 10.81 -19.68
C VAL A 25 -3.71 9.82 -18.91
N ALA A 26 -3.24 9.27 -17.78
CA ALA A 26 -3.95 8.22 -17.07
C ALA A 26 -4.67 8.75 -15.83
N ARG A 27 -5.84 8.19 -15.52
CA ARG A 27 -6.58 8.47 -14.30
C ARG A 27 -5.83 7.92 -13.09
N THR A 28 -5.51 8.75 -12.12
CA THR A 28 -4.73 8.40 -10.93
C THR A 28 -5.37 8.99 -9.68
N VAL A 29 -5.17 8.34 -8.51
CA VAL A 29 -5.73 8.82 -7.24
C VAL A 29 -5.21 10.22 -6.89
N GLN A 30 -3.90 10.46 -7.05
CA GLN A 30 -3.30 11.78 -6.82
C GLN A 30 -3.90 12.85 -7.73
N GLY A 31 -4.13 12.55 -9.00
CA GLY A 31 -4.71 13.48 -9.96
C GLY A 31 -6.11 13.92 -9.57
N GLU A 32 -6.99 12.97 -9.19
CA GLU A 32 -8.36 13.27 -8.75
C GLU A 32 -8.36 14.11 -7.46
N MET A 33 -7.52 13.75 -6.49
CA MET A 33 -7.41 14.52 -5.24
C MET A 33 -6.91 15.95 -5.48
N GLU A 34 -5.87 16.12 -6.30
CA GLU A 34 -5.32 17.45 -6.64
C GLU A 34 -6.32 18.31 -7.42
N ALA A 35 -7.12 17.72 -8.30
CA ALA A 35 -8.17 18.43 -9.03
C ALA A 35 -9.22 18.99 -8.07
N VAL A 36 -9.71 18.17 -7.13
CA VAL A 36 -10.69 18.61 -6.11
C VAL A 36 -10.07 19.66 -5.17
N LEU A 37 -8.84 19.44 -4.68
CA LEU A 37 -8.14 20.40 -3.82
C LEU A 37 -7.94 21.76 -4.51
N THR A 38 -7.55 21.74 -5.78
CA THR A 38 -7.39 22.95 -6.60
C THR A 38 -8.71 23.71 -6.75
N ARG A 39 -9.80 22.99 -7.03
CA ARG A 39 -11.15 23.59 -7.11
C ARG A 39 -11.58 24.23 -5.78
N LEU A 40 -11.34 23.57 -4.65
CA LEU A 40 -11.70 24.05 -3.32
C LEU A 40 -10.86 25.26 -2.86
N ASN A 41 -9.60 25.30 -3.23
CA ASN A 41 -8.66 26.33 -2.78
C ASN A 41 -8.56 27.54 -3.74
N GLY A 42 -8.94 27.36 -5.01
CA GLY A 42 -8.80 28.36 -6.08
C GLY A 42 -7.39 28.47 -6.67
N ALA A 43 -6.45 27.63 -6.19
CA ALA A 43 -5.08 27.53 -6.68
C ALA A 43 -4.57 26.09 -6.53
N HIS A 44 -3.54 25.72 -7.28
CA HIS A 44 -2.98 24.37 -7.24
C HIS A 44 -2.51 23.98 -5.82
N VAL A 45 -2.93 22.80 -5.38
CA VAL A 45 -2.52 22.18 -4.11
C VAL A 45 -1.98 20.80 -4.40
N SER A 46 -0.73 20.57 -4.05
CA SER A 46 -0.07 19.27 -4.20
C SER A 46 -0.55 18.30 -3.13
N ALA A 47 -0.88 17.08 -3.52
CA ALA A 47 -1.24 15.96 -2.64
C ALA A 47 -0.08 14.95 -2.59
N VAL A 48 0.60 14.88 -1.45
CA VAL A 48 1.78 14.01 -1.28
C VAL A 48 1.39 12.73 -0.53
N GLY A 49 1.50 11.56 -1.19
CA GLY A 49 1.22 10.26 -0.56
C GLY A 49 2.35 9.75 0.33
N ALA A 50 2.01 9.01 1.39
CA ALA A 50 2.97 8.31 2.25
C ALA A 50 3.72 7.18 1.54
N GLY A 51 3.13 6.64 0.49
CA GLY A 51 3.70 5.65 -0.40
C GLY A 51 2.95 5.64 -1.72
N ARG A 52 3.59 5.12 -2.78
CA ARG A 52 2.90 4.87 -4.04
C ARG A 52 2.24 3.51 -3.98
N THR A 53 1.04 3.38 -4.54
CA THR A 53 0.42 2.10 -4.86
C THR A 53 0.40 1.90 -6.36
N ASP A 54 0.55 0.66 -6.80
CA ASP A 54 0.56 0.29 -8.23
C ASP A 54 -0.85 0.41 -8.83
N ALA A 55 -0.94 0.36 -10.15
CA ALA A 55 -2.21 0.24 -10.85
C ALA A 55 -3.02 -0.95 -10.32
N GLY A 56 -4.29 -0.75 -10.03
CA GLY A 56 -5.20 -1.77 -9.51
C GLY A 56 -5.08 -2.08 -8.00
N VAL A 57 -4.12 -1.50 -7.28
CA VAL A 57 -3.94 -1.70 -5.83
C VAL A 57 -4.85 -0.76 -5.05
N HIS A 58 -5.56 -1.30 -4.05
CA HIS A 58 -6.49 -0.56 -3.20
C HIS A 58 -5.80 0.09 -1.99
N ALA A 59 -6.52 0.95 -1.28
CA ALA A 59 -6.11 1.44 0.03
C ALA A 59 -7.31 1.60 0.96
N HIS A 60 -7.11 1.23 2.23
CA HIS A 60 -8.01 1.52 3.33
C HIS A 60 -7.49 2.66 4.22
N GLY A 61 -6.22 3.04 4.09
CA GLY A 61 -5.60 4.03 4.95
C GLY A 61 -4.33 4.65 4.35
N GLN A 62 -4.41 5.17 3.10
CA GLN A 62 -3.34 5.97 2.52
C GLN A 62 -3.21 7.30 3.26
N GLY A 63 -2.01 7.61 3.75
CA GLY A 63 -1.72 8.92 4.31
C GLY A 63 -1.39 9.94 3.21
N VAL A 64 -2.19 11.00 3.11
CA VAL A 64 -2.00 12.06 2.12
C VAL A 64 -1.78 13.39 2.81
N GLY A 65 -0.60 13.97 2.66
CA GLY A 65 -0.29 15.29 3.19
C GLY A 65 -0.61 16.40 2.19
N VAL A 66 -1.28 17.44 2.67
CA VAL A 66 -1.57 18.66 1.93
C VAL A 66 -1.22 19.88 2.78
N ARG A 67 -0.94 21.01 2.16
CA ARG A 67 -0.75 22.28 2.86
C ARG A 67 -1.80 23.28 2.39
N LEU A 68 -2.57 23.81 3.33
CA LEU A 68 -3.71 24.68 3.04
C LEU A 68 -3.79 25.86 4.04
N PRO A 69 -4.36 27.01 3.63
CA PRO A 69 -4.62 28.13 4.53
C PRO A 69 -5.48 27.75 5.74
N ASP A 70 -5.35 28.44 6.86
CA ASP A 70 -6.06 28.18 8.13
C ASP A 70 -7.59 28.18 8.03
N LYS A 71 -8.17 28.81 7.00
CA LYS A 71 -9.61 28.72 6.73
C LYS A 71 -10.11 27.26 6.57
N TRP A 72 -9.21 26.32 6.28
CA TRP A 72 -9.47 24.90 6.17
C TRP A 72 -9.16 24.19 7.50
N THR A 73 -10.17 23.95 8.32
CA THR A 73 -10.07 22.99 9.42
C THR A 73 -10.04 21.57 8.83
N PRO A 74 -9.41 20.58 9.51
CA PRO A 74 -9.39 19.18 9.04
C PRO A 74 -10.79 18.67 8.70
N GLU A 75 -11.75 18.86 9.58
CA GLU A 75 -13.12 18.36 9.39
C GLU A 75 -13.84 19.06 8.22
N ARG A 76 -13.71 20.38 8.08
CA ARG A 76 -14.27 21.13 6.95
C ARG A 76 -13.69 20.66 5.63
N LEU A 77 -12.35 20.42 5.58
CA LEU A 77 -11.68 19.90 4.40
C LEU A 77 -12.20 18.50 4.04
N ARG A 78 -12.26 17.59 5.02
CA ARG A 78 -12.77 16.22 4.83
C ARG A 78 -14.16 16.22 4.19
N ARG A 79 -15.09 17.00 4.74
CA ARG A 79 -16.47 17.11 4.22
C ARG A 79 -16.50 17.66 2.79
N ALA A 80 -15.74 18.73 2.53
CA ALA A 80 -15.70 19.36 1.21
C ALA A 80 -15.06 18.43 0.16
N MET A 81 -14.00 17.70 0.52
CA MET A 81 -13.39 16.71 -0.36
C MET A 81 -14.37 15.59 -0.70
N ASN A 82 -15.04 15.00 0.28
CA ASN A 82 -15.98 13.90 0.07
C ASN A 82 -17.24 14.28 -0.71
N ALA A 83 -17.59 15.56 -0.72
CA ALA A 83 -18.69 16.06 -1.54
C ALA A 83 -18.36 16.20 -3.03
N LEU A 84 -17.07 16.17 -3.40
CA LEU A 84 -16.59 16.43 -4.76
C LEU A 84 -15.74 15.30 -5.35
N LEU A 85 -15.20 14.42 -4.50
CA LEU A 85 -14.42 13.25 -4.93
C LEU A 85 -15.34 12.24 -5.62
N PRO A 86 -14.82 11.48 -6.60
CA PRO A 86 -15.57 10.38 -7.19
C PRO A 86 -15.80 9.25 -6.18
N ASP A 87 -16.81 8.41 -6.42
CA ASP A 87 -17.28 7.35 -5.50
C ASP A 87 -16.20 6.31 -5.14
N ASP A 88 -15.14 6.22 -5.93
CA ASP A 88 -14.02 5.30 -5.70
C ASP A 88 -12.85 5.91 -4.89
N ILE A 89 -13.04 7.13 -4.33
CA ILE A 89 -12.11 7.76 -3.37
C ILE A 89 -12.91 8.35 -2.20
N TRP A 90 -12.45 8.08 -0.98
CA TRP A 90 -13.06 8.57 0.25
C TRP A 90 -12.02 9.03 1.26
N VAL A 91 -12.18 10.23 1.84
CA VAL A 91 -11.37 10.72 2.95
C VAL A 91 -12.04 10.31 4.26
N ALA A 92 -11.49 9.29 4.92
CA ALA A 92 -12.03 8.72 6.15
C ALA A 92 -11.83 9.65 7.35
N SER A 93 -10.64 10.24 7.49
CA SER A 93 -10.33 11.23 8.52
C SER A 93 -9.33 12.27 8.03
N ALA A 94 -9.28 13.39 8.73
CA ALA A 94 -8.30 14.45 8.50
C ALA A 94 -7.76 14.97 9.83
N HIS A 95 -6.46 15.32 9.88
CA HIS A 95 -5.78 15.69 11.10
C HIS A 95 -4.87 16.89 10.87
N ARG A 96 -4.83 17.84 11.84
CA ARG A 96 -3.83 18.89 11.85
C ARG A 96 -2.48 18.28 12.22
N MET A 97 -1.45 18.62 11.46
CA MET A 97 -0.12 18.09 11.69
C MET A 97 0.84 19.21 12.11
N VAL A 98 1.93 18.85 12.79
CA VAL A 98 3.01 19.79 13.12
C VAL A 98 3.69 20.30 11.85
N GLU A 99 4.31 21.48 11.91
CA GLU A 99 4.88 22.17 10.73
C GLU A 99 5.94 21.32 9.99
N ALA A 100 6.75 20.56 10.72
CA ALA A 100 7.78 19.67 10.16
C ALA A 100 7.26 18.38 9.53
N PHE A 101 5.94 18.13 9.59
CA PHE A 101 5.35 16.89 9.06
C PHE A 101 5.56 16.74 7.56
N HIS A 102 5.97 15.53 7.18
CA HIS A 102 6.03 15.09 5.78
C HIS A 102 5.42 13.69 5.64
N PRO A 103 4.37 13.47 4.85
CA PRO A 103 3.58 12.21 4.87
C PRO A 103 4.41 10.95 4.58
N ARG A 104 5.47 11.05 3.77
CA ARG A 104 6.33 9.90 3.45
C ARG A 104 7.46 9.71 4.45
N ARG A 105 8.14 10.81 4.86
CA ARG A 105 9.33 10.73 5.72
C ARG A 105 8.99 10.54 7.20
N SER A 106 7.87 11.11 7.65
CA SER A 106 7.41 10.99 9.04
C SER A 106 6.72 9.65 9.34
N ALA A 107 6.39 8.87 8.32
CA ALA A 107 5.77 7.57 8.50
C ALA A 107 6.79 6.54 8.98
N ILE A 108 6.49 5.87 10.10
CA ILE A 108 7.36 4.87 10.73
C ILE A 108 7.02 3.44 10.28
N GLU A 109 5.76 3.20 9.84
CA GLU A 109 5.33 1.87 9.39
C GLU A 109 4.25 1.99 8.31
N ARG A 110 4.21 1.03 7.38
CA ARG A 110 3.13 0.78 6.42
C ARG A 110 2.67 -0.64 6.61
N ARG A 111 1.35 -0.83 6.61
CA ARG A 111 0.69 -2.13 6.75
C ARG A 111 -0.07 -2.45 5.48
N TYR A 112 0.20 -3.62 4.94
CA TYR A 112 -0.51 -4.14 3.77
C TYR A 112 -1.24 -5.42 4.12
N GLY A 113 -2.34 -5.66 3.42
CA GLY A 113 -3.03 -6.93 3.40
C GLY A 113 -3.20 -7.40 1.96
N TYR A 114 -2.96 -8.68 1.72
CA TYR A 114 -3.20 -9.32 0.43
C TYR A 114 -4.21 -10.46 0.60
N LEU A 115 -5.34 -10.38 -0.11
CA LEU A 115 -6.41 -11.35 -0.03
C LEU A 115 -6.26 -12.43 -1.11
N VAL A 116 -6.32 -13.70 -0.68
CA VAL A 116 -6.35 -14.89 -1.53
C VAL A 116 -7.63 -15.67 -1.25
N GLY A 117 -8.43 -15.88 -2.26
CA GLY A 117 -9.62 -16.76 -2.18
C GLY A 117 -9.30 -18.14 -2.72
N THR A 118 -9.72 -19.18 -2.01
CA THR A 118 -9.46 -20.60 -2.36
C THR A 118 -10.72 -21.41 -2.62
N ASP A 119 -11.89 -20.84 -2.31
CA ASP A 119 -13.20 -21.41 -2.61
C ASP A 119 -13.67 -21.07 -4.04
N GLU A 120 -14.79 -21.64 -4.45
CA GLU A 120 -15.36 -21.40 -5.77
C GLU A 120 -15.85 -19.95 -5.93
N GLU A 121 -16.41 -19.38 -4.86
CA GLU A 121 -16.95 -18.03 -4.84
C GLU A 121 -15.90 -16.93 -5.01
N ALA A 122 -14.62 -17.24 -4.80
CA ALA A 122 -13.51 -16.30 -5.06
C ALA A 122 -13.50 -15.77 -6.51
N ARG A 123 -14.12 -16.50 -7.46
CA ARG A 123 -14.25 -16.09 -8.86
C ARG A 123 -15.45 -15.18 -9.13
N SER A 124 -16.35 -15.05 -8.16
CA SER A 124 -17.50 -14.15 -8.28
C SER A 124 -17.06 -12.73 -8.65
N PRO A 125 -17.80 -12.02 -9.51
CA PRO A 125 -17.48 -10.62 -9.85
C PRO A 125 -17.46 -9.69 -8.62
N PHE A 126 -18.12 -10.07 -7.52
CA PHE A 126 -18.14 -9.31 -6.28
C PHE A 126 -16.89 -9.52 -5.40
N ARG A 127 -16.25 -10.70 -5.49
CA ARG A 127 -15.05 -11.03 -4.71
C ARG A 127 -13.75 -10.87 -5.53
N ARG A 128 -13.72 -11.33 -6.78
CA ARG A 128 -12.52 -11.30 -7.65
C ARG A 128 -11.93 -9.90 -7.86
N ARG A 129 -12.68 -8.84 -7.56
CA ARG A 129 -12.21 -7.45 -7.63
C ARG A 129 -11.26 -7.08 -6.49
N TYR A 130 -11.30 -7.82 -5.38
CA TYR A 130 -10.59 -7.50 -4.16
C TYR A 130 -9.72 -8.62 -3.63
N GLU A 131 -9.68 -9.76 -4.33
CA GLU A 131 -8.85 -10.90 -3.96
C GLU A 131 -8.34 -11.66 -5.19
N TRP A 132 -7.28 -12.42 -4.98
CA TRP A 132 -6.76 -13.34 -5.99
C TRP A 132 -7.40 -14.72 -5.83
N ALA A 133 -8.22 -15.15 -6.77
CA ALA A 133 -8.79 -16.49 -6.80
C ALA A 133 -7.73 -17.52 -7.21
N VAL A 134 -7.32 -18.36 -6.28
CA VAL A 134 -6.34 -19.44 -6.45
C VAL A 134 -7.08 -20.77 -6.50
N ARG A 135 -6.86 -21.55 -7.58
CA ARG A 135 -7.64 -22.78 -7.86
C ARG A 135 -7.14 -24.02 -7.14
N HIS A 136 -5.90 -24.02 -6.69
CA HIS A 136 -5.26 -25.20 -6.11
C HIS A 136 -5.15 -25.06 -4.59
N PRO A 137 -5.23 -26.18 -3.85
CA PRO A 137 -4.98 -26.17 -2.42
C PRO A 137 -3.63 -25.53 -2.10
N LEU A 138 -3.56 -24.85 -0.96
CA LEU A 138 -2.35 -24.22 -0.46
C LEU A 138 -1.84 -24.99 0.77
N ASP A 139 -0.57 -25.34 0.77
CA ASP A 139 0.10 -25.90 1.94
C ASP A 139 0.27 -24.81 3.00
N GLU A 140 -0.52 -24.93 4.07
CA GLU A 140 -0.53 -24.00 5.21
C GLU A 140 0.83 -23.91 5.89
N THR A 141 1.51 -25.05 6.07
CA THR A 141 2.84 -25.10 6.71
C THR A 141 3.86 -24.34 5.86
N ALA A 142 3.79 -24.48 4.53
CA ALA A 142 4.66 -23.75 3.62
C ALA A 142 4.38 -22.25 3.68
N LEU A 143 3.11 -21.81 3.65
CA LEU A 143 2.74 -20.39 3.77
C LEU A 143 3.34 -19.75 5.03
N HIS A 144 3.16 -20.39 6.19
CA HIS A 144 3.67 -19.88 7.46
C HIS A 144 5.21 -19.89 7.52
N GLY A 145 5.86 -20.95 7.03
CA GLY A 145 7.32 -21.05 7.00
C GLY A 145 7.98 -19.97 6.14
N GLU A 146 7.44 -19.76 4.93
CA GLU A 146 7.95 -18.71 4.03
C GLU A 146 7.72 -17.30 4.59
N ALA A 147 6.55 -17.03 5.16
CA ALA A 147 6.26 -15.73 5.78
C ALA A 147 7.16 -15.45 6.99
N GLY A 148 7.44 -16.47 7.83
CA GLY A 148 8.32 -16.33 8.99
C GLY A 148 9.75 -15.91 8.61
N SER A 149 10.24 -16.31 7.44
CA SER A 149 11.57 -15.96 6.94
C SER A 149 11.72 -14.48 6.58
N LEU A 150 10.61 -13.72 6.49
CA LEU A 150 10.65 -12.31 6.11
C LEU A 150 10.91 -11.36 7.26
N VAL A 151 10.65 -11.79 8.52
CA VAL A 151 10.72 -10.88 9.69
C VAL A 151 12.19 -10.51 9.97
N GLY A 152 12.41 -9.20 10.20
CA GLY A 152 13.74 -8.65 10.43
C GLY A 152 14.21 -7.73 9.33
N GLU A 153 15.50 -7.38 9.36
CA GLU A 153 16.15 -6.55 8.36
C GLU A 153 16.80 -7.41 7.27
N HIS A 154 16.37 -7.19 6.02
CA HIS A 154 16.89 -7.91 4.86
C HIS A 154 17.08 -6.98 3.67
N THR A 155 17.87 -7.42 2.69
CA THR A 155 17.85 -6.85 1.35
C THR A 155 16.74 -7.52 0.53
N PHE A 156 15.94 -6.72 -0.17
CA PHE A 156 14.82 -7.23 -0.98
C PHE A 156 15.04 -7.02 -2.47
N ARG A 157 16.29 -7.14 -2.95
CA ARG A 157 16.63 -6.99 -4.38
C ARG A 157 15.82 -7.92 -5.27
N ALA A 158 15.73 -9.18 -4.89
CA ALA A 158 14.94 -10.17 -5.63
C ALA A 158 13.44 -9.87 -5.65
N PHE A 159 12.94 -9.04 -4.76
CA PHE A 159 11.52 -8.68 -4.66
C PHE A 159 11.21 -7.24 -5.09
N ALA A 160 12.09 -6.63 -5.86
CA ALA A 160 11.91 -5.27 -6.37
C ALA A 160 11.97 -5.25 -7.90
N VAL A 161 11.24 -4.30 -8.50
CA VAL A 161 11.41 -4.01 -9.92
C VAL A 161 12.80 -3.42 -10.14
N ALA A 162 13.55 -3.97 -11.08
CA ALA A 162 14.90 -3.53 -11.40
C ALA A 162 14.95 -2.01 -11.65
N HIS A 163 16.02 -1.37 -11.21
CA HIS A 163 16.31 0.07 -11.37
C HIS A 163 15.30 1.04 -10.72
N THR A 164 14.42 0.58 -9.82
CA THR A 164 13.44 1.44 -9.15
C THR A 164 13.83 1.92 -7.76
N ALA A 165 14.84 1.34 -7.15
CA ALA A 165 15.40 1.80 -5.87
C ALA A 165 16.78 2.46 -6.09
N PRO A 166 17.17 3.44 -5.26
CA PRO A 166 18.51 4.01 -5.28
C PRO A 166 19.58 2.95 -5.11
N ILE A 167 20.71 3.10 -5.80
CA ILE A 167 21.82 2.13 -5.79
C ILE A 167 22.44 2.02 -4.38
N ASP A 168 22.48 3.13 -3.67
CA ASP A 168 23.12 3.31 -2.36
C ASP A 168 22.26 2.83 -1.17
N ASP A 169 20.96 2.59 -1.37
CA ASP A 169 20.08 2.14 -0.28
C ASP A 169 20.06 0.62 -0.07
N HIS A 170 20.80 -0.11 -0.89
CA HIS A 170 20.95 -1.58 -0.87
C HIS A 170 19.63 -2.36 -0.83
N HIS A 171 18.49 -1.74 -1.17
CA HIS A 171 17.15 -2.34 -1.10
C HIS A 171 16.77 -2.88 0.29
N ARG A 172 17.34 -2.28 1.36
CA ARG A 172 17.07 -2.70 2.73
C ARG A 172 15.67 -2.29 3.19
N CYS A 173 14.97 -3.23 3.80
CA CYS A 173 13.71 -3.00 4.51
C CYS A 173 13.72 -3.77 5.82
N ILE A 174 12.99 -3.25 6.81
CA ILE A 174 12.78 -3.92 8.10
C ILE A 174 11.32 -4.37 8.12
N ILE A 175 11.11 -5.68 8.09
CA ILE A 175 9.78 -6.27 8.24
C ILE A 175 9.50 -6.47 9.73
N HIS A 176 8.49 -5.77 10.25
CA HIS A 176 8.09 -5.88 11.65
C HIS A 176 7.15 -7.06 11.88
N ARG A 177 6.33 -7.39 10.89
CA ARG A 177 5.38 -8.51 10.90
C ARG A 177 5.19 -9.04 9.49
N ALA A 178 5.12 -10.36 9.37
CA ALA A 178 4.68 -11.05 8.16
C ALA A 178 3.96 -12.33 8.57
N ALA A 179 2.67 -12.47 8.23
CA ALA A 179 1.88 -13.62 8.63
C ALA A 179 0.76 -13.91 7.63
N TRP A 180 0.51 -15.18 7.39
CA TRP A 180 -0.72 -15.63 6.76
C TRP A 180 -1.78 -15.92 7.83
N VAL A 181 -2.97 -15.40 7.65
CA VAL A 181 -4.11 -15.61 8.53
C VAL A 181 -5.24 -16.26 7.73
N LYS A 182 -5.74 -17.38 8.23
CA LYS A 182 -6.89 -18.07 7.61
C LYS A 182 -8.15 -17.25 7.85
N ARG A 183 -8.97 -17.17 6.81
CA ARG A 183 -10.29 -16.53 6.87
C ARG A 183 -11.30 -17.44 6.15
N ASP A 184 -12.56 -17.11 6.31
CA ASP A 184 -13.62 -17.79 5.54
C ASP A 184 -13.38 -17.60 4.04
N GLY A 185 -13.39 -18.71 3.30
CA GLY A 185 -13.14 -18.77 1.86
C GLY A 185 -11.70 -18.52 1.40
N GLY A 186 -10.70 -18.50 2.31
CA GLY A 186 -9.30 -18.33 1.88
C GLY A 186 -8.33 -17.81 2.93
N TRP A 187 -7.41 -16.94 2.51
CA TRP A 187 -6.29 -16.44 3.31
C TRP A 187 -6.09 -14.95 3.16
N VAL A 188 -5.52 -14.32 4.18
CA VAL A 188 -4.96 -12.98 4.10
C VAL A 188 -3.48 -13.01 4.49
N PHE A 189 -2.61 -12.46 3.66
CA PHE A 189 -1.24 -12.16 4.02
C PHE A 189 -1.19 -10.75 4.61
N GLU A 190 -0.81 -10.64 5.88
CA GLU A 190 -0.58 -9.38 6.57
C GLU A 190 0.90 -9.10 6.68
N VAL A 191 1.33 -7.92 6.26
CA VAL A 191 2.71 -7.51 6.34
C VAL A 191 2.84 -6.05 6.78
N ALA A 192 3.76 -5.80 7.70
CA ALA A 192 4.10 -4.47 8.21
C ALA A 192 5.61 -4.23 8.12
N ALA A 193 6.02 -3.06 7.62
CA ALA A 193 7.43 -2.70 7.47
C ALA A 193 7.64 -1.20 7.57
N ASN A 194 8.90 -0.79 7.81
CA ASN A 194 9.30 0.60 7.74
C ASN A 194 9.11 1.20 6.34
N ARG A 195 9.30 0.42 5.28
CA ARG A 195 9.10 0.78 3.86
C ARG A 195 8.89 -0.48 3.02
N PHE A 196 8.38 -0.28 1.82
CA PHE A 196 8.30 -1.30 0.76
C PHE A 196 8.88 -0.76 -0.54
N LEU A 197 9.45 -1.67 -1.34
CA LEU A 197 9.94 -1.39 -2.68
C LEU A 197 8.83 -1.57 -3.72
N HIS A 198 9.09 -1.13 -4.95
CA HIS A 198 8.14 -1.25 -6.05
C HIS A 198 7.80 -2.72 -6.34
N HIS A 199 6.52 -3.07 -6.32
CA HIS A 199 5.95 -4.42 -6.46
C HIS A 199 6.33 -5.42 -5.36
N MET A 200 7.08 -5.04 -4.31
CA MET A 200 7.67 -5.96 -3.34
C MET A 200 6.64 -6.93 -2.73
N VAL A 201 5.54 -6.43 -2.17
CA VAL A 201 4.52 -7.30 -1.54
C VAL A 201 3.93 -8.29 -2.54
N ARG A 202 3.72 -7.87 -3.79
CA ARG A 202 3.18 -8.74 -4.84
C ARG A 202 4.15 -9.83 -5.25
N PHE A 203 5.45 -9.55 -5.35
CA PHE A 203 6.49 -10.55 -5.59
C PHE A 203 6.57 -11.56 -4.44
N LEU A 204 6.53 -11.08 -3.19
CA LEU A 204 6.52 -11.93 -2.00
C LEU A 204 5.34 -12.90 -2.02
N VAL A 205 4.13 -12.37 -2.23
CA VAL A 205 2.91 -13.19 -2.28
C VAL A 205 2.96 -14.18 -3.45
N GLY A 206 3.33 -13.77 -4.65
CA GLY A 206 3.44 -14.66 -5.81
C GLY A 206 4.38 -15.83 -5.54
N THR A 207 5.54 -15.55 -4.93
CA THR A 207 6.53 -16.56 -4.57
C THR A 207 6.01 -17.51 -3.48
N MET A 208 5.41 -16.98 -2.40
CA MET A 208 4.85 -17.82 -1.34
C MET A 208 3.71 -18.73 -1.83
N ILE A 209 2.85 -18.23 -2.72
CA ILE A 209 1.79 -19.04 -3.33
C ILE A 209 2.39 -20.15 -4.21
N ASP A 210 3.44 -19.88 -4.98
CA ASP A 210 4.13 -20.89 -5.79
C ASP A 210 4.75 -21.99 -4.92
N VAL A 211 5.33 -21.63 -3.77
CA VAL A 211 5.84 -22.61 -2.79
C VAL A 211 4.70 -23.41 -2.19
N ALA A 212 3.62 -22.76 -1.75
CA ALA A 212 2.48 -23.43 -1.13
C ALA A 212 1.73 -24.36 -2.09
N GLN A 213 1.86 -24.17 -3.40
CA GLN A 213 1.33 -25.05 -4.44
C GLN A 213 2.34 -26.12 -4.91
N GLY A 214 3.52 -26.21 -4.29
CA GLY A 214 4.55 -27.17 -4.66
C GLY A 214 5.28 -26.85 -5.99
N ARG A 215 5.07 -25.68 -6.58
CA ARG A 215 5.76 -25.25 -7.80
C ARG A 215 7.21 -24.80 -7.53
N ARG A 216 7.52 -24.52 -6.28
CA ARG A 216 8.87 -24.15 -5.79
C ARG A 216 9.17 -24.86 -4.49
N PRO A 217 10.43 -25.14 -4.19
CA PRO A 217 10.80 -25.80 -2.94
C PRO A 217 10.55 -24.88 -1.73
N ARG A 218 10.30 -25.47 -0.56
CA ARG A 218 10.24 -24.74 0.71
C ARG A 218 11.61 -24.09 0.98
N GLY A 219 11.61 -22.92 1.66
CA GLY A 219 12.81 -22.11 1.90
C GLY A 219 13.19 -21.20 0.71
N THR A 220 12.33 -21.11 -0.32
CA THR A 220 12.56 -20.24 -1.47
C THR A 220 12.68 -18.76 -1.07
N ILE A 221 11.84 -18.26 -0.16
CA ILE A 221 11.95 -16.87 0.32
C ILE A 221 13.31 -16.61 0.95
N ALA A 222 13.75 -17.46 1.90
CA ALA A 222 15.06 -17.29 2.56
C ALA A 222 16.22 -17.28 1.55
N ARG A 223 16.19 -18.15 0.55
CA ARG A 223 17.19 -18.19 -0.53
C ARG A 223 17.18 -16.92 -1.37
N LEU A 224 16.01 -16.40 -1.71
CA LEU A 224 15.87 -15.19 -2.54
C LEU A 224 16.24 -13.89 -1.78
N LEU A 225 16.14 -13.86 -0.44
CA LEU A 225 16.58 -12.70 0.35
C LEU A 225 18.09 -12.42 0.22
N VAL A 226 18.90 -13.41 -0.17
CA VAL A 226 20.34 -13.24 -0.44
C VAL A 226 20.68 -13.20 -1.94
N ALA A 227 19.67 -13.30 -2.82
CA ALA A 227 19.90 -13.28 -4.27
C ALA A 227 20.22 -11.86 -4.77
N PRO A 228 21.04 -11.72 -5.81
CA PRO A 228 21.50 -10.42 -6.31
C PRO A 228 20.43 -9.66 -7.11
N ASP A 229 19.43 -10.35 -7.64
CA ASP A 229 18.38 -9.81 -8.51
C ASP A 229 17.09 -10.64 -8.45
N ASN A 230 16.13 -10.30 -9.28
CA ASN A 230 14.78 -10.93 -9.32
C ASN A 230 14.63 -12.00 -10.42
N ALA A 231 15.70 -12.48 -11.02
CA ALA A 231 15.64 -13.44 -12.13
C ALA A 231 14.94 -14.76 -11.74
N GLU A 232 15.12 -15.20 -10.50
CA GLU A 232 14.51 -16.42 -9.98
C GLU A 232 13.21 -16.17 -9.17
N THR A 233 12.75 -14.93 -9.05
CA THR A 233 11.52 -14.61 -8.30
C THR A 233 10.29 -14.96 -9.13
N SER A 234 9.23 -15.41 -8.48
CA SER A 234 7.95 -15.66 -9.15
C SER A 234 7.35 -14.37 -9.69
N ALA A 235 6.45 -14.48 -10.68
CA ALA A 235 5.70 -13.35 -11.16
C ALA A 235 4.96 -12.63 -10.00
N PRO A 236 4.83 -11.30 -10.05
CA PRO A 236 4.10 -10.56 -9.02
C PRO A 236 2.63 -10.96 -9.00
N ALA A 237 2.10 -11.23 -7.82
CA ALA A 237 0.69 -11.54 -7.62
C ALA A 237 -0.22 -10.42 -8.18
N PRO A 238 -1.46 -10.73 -8.62
CA PRO A 238 -2.41 -9.75 -9.15
C PRO A 238 -2.62 -8.54 -8.23
N ALA A 239 -2.72 -7.34 -8.79
CA ALA A 239 -2.78 -6.11 -8.01
C ALA A 239 -4.03 -5.99 -7.13
N GLN A 240 -5.18 -6.47 -7.62
CA GLN A 240 -6.48 -6.35 -6.95
C GLN A 240 -6.59 -7.08 -5.61
N GLY A 241 -5.70 -8.06 -5.33
CA GLY A 241 -5.65 -8.68 -4.00
C GLY A 241 -4.99 -7.81 -2.94
N LEU A 242 -4.20 -6.81 -3.35
CA LEU A 242 -3.39 -5.98 -2.46
C LEU A 242 -4.11 -4.71 -2.03
N SER A 243 -4.02 -4.41 -0.73
CA SER A 243 -4.47 -3.12 -0.20
C SER A 243 -3.51 -2.56 0.85
N LEU A 244 -3.23 -1.26 0.76
CA LEU A 244 -2.57 -0.51 1.83
C LEU A 244 -3.59 -0.31 2.98
N ARG A 245 -3.38 -1.03 4.08
CA ARG A 245 -4.31 -1.04 5.22
C ARG A 245 -4.16 0.20 6.09
N GLN A 246 -2.92 0.59 6.38
CA GLN A 246 -2.61 1.70 7.28
C GLN A 246 -1.21 2.25 7.05
N VAL A 247 -1.06 3.55 7.29
CA VAL A 247 0.23 4.22 7.48
C VAL A 247 0.28 4.72 8.92
N VAL A 248 1.36 4.38 9.64
CA VAL A 248 1.52 4.74 11.05
C VAL A 248 2.48 5.92 11.17
N TYR A 249 2.08 6.91 11.94
CA TYR A 249 2.88 8.09 12.28
C TYR A 249 3.07 8.18 13.80
N PRO A 250 4.21 8.70 14.29
CA PRO A 250 4.38 9.01 15.70
C PRO A 250 3.32 10.00 16.20
N ALA A 251 2.89 9.86 17.44
CA ALA A 251 1.94 10.79 18.07
C ALA A 251 2.44 12.25 18.04
N SER A 252 3.74 12.47 18.13
CA SER A 252 4.39 13.79 18.04
C SER A 252 4.22 14.49 16.68
N CYS A 253 3.78 13.81 15.65
CA CYS A 253 3.47 14.41 14.35
C CYS A 253 2.10 15.11 14.31
N TYR A 254 1.19 14.77 15.23
CA TYR A 254 -0.14 15.36 15.30
C TYR A 254 -0.06 16.66 16.11
N ALA A 255 -0.61 17.75 15.56
CA ALA A 255 -0.74 18.98 16.35
C ALA A 255 -1.78 18.77 17.44
N VAL A 256 -1.47 19.20 18.66
CA VAL A 256 -2.45 19.28 19.74
C VAL A 256 -3.37 20.44 19.39
N ASP A 257 -4.67 20.20 19.32
CA ASP A 257 -5.65 21.27 19.17
C ASP A 257 -5.56 22.16 20.41
N ALA A 258 -5.25 23.46 20.19
CA ALA A 258 -5.15 24.46 21.23
C ALA A 258 -6.53 24.94 21.66
#